data_a41bc5fd5c6b74d394b06271b52b7a05
#
_entry.id   a41bc5fd5c6b74d394b06271b52b7a05
#
_cell.length_a   1.000
_cell.length_b   1.000
_cell.length_c   1.000
_cell.angle_alpha   90.00
_cell.angle_beta   90.00
_cell.angle_gamma   90.00
#
_symmetry.space_group_name_H-M   'P 1'
#
loop_
_entity.id
_entity.type
_entity.pdbx_description
1 polymer ?
#
loop_
_entity_poly.entity_id
_entity_poly.type
_entity_poly.pdbx_seq_one_letter_code
_entity_poly.pdbx_strand_id
1 'polypeptide(L)'
;MPISEVETHRAANRSHRAARQQPAAGKRVPLRLLLQVTSIAGGIQFGWALQLSLLTPYVQELGIPHAWSSVIWLCGPLSGLIVQPLVGHLSDRCTSRFGRRRPFIVAGSLLISFSVLIIGHSADIGWLLGDRGDFRPRAIGAFVFGFWILDVANNMTQGPCRALLADMTGKDHRRTRVANAYFSLFMAVGNILGFATGSFSGWYKIFPFTVTAACNVDCANLKSAFYLDIICIVITAYISISSAKEPSIGLLSQRSIPAAEEAVEVSSHAEEAFLWELFGTFRYFPSSVWTILLVTALNWIGWFPFLLFDTDWMGREIFGGDPDSGPSYSAGVRMGAFALMLNSVLLGITSVLMEKICRKWGAGFIWGLSNIFMALCFLAMLIIAYVAYHIGYYGDGDAQPPVGILVAALIVFALLGIPLAITYSVPYALVSSRIEPLGLGQGLSMGVLNLAIVVPQVLVSLGIWSMGSTVWWRKLTSHSCGSFGSTYRWTDCYFGDSSIHSSEAKGSSMSLPPSLFN
;
A
#
# COMPACT_ATOMS: atom_id res chain seq x y z
N MET A 1 53.46 -31.53 -44.85
CA MET A 1 52.52 -30.49 -44.31
C MET A 1 52.27 -30.83 -42.86
N PRO A 2 52.58 -29.92 -41.94
CA PRO A 2 52.53 -30.23 -40.52
C PRO A 2 51.09 -30.24 -40.01
N ILE A 3 50.78 -31.25 -39.18
CA ILE A 3 49.48 -31.53 -38.55
C ILE A 3 48.97 -30.35 -37.68
N SER A 4 49.83 -29.36 -37.34
CA SER A 4 49.51 -28.21 -36.51
C SER A 4 48.58 -27.15 -37.14
N GLU A 5 48.59 -26.99 -38.47
CA GLU A 5 47.75 -25.99 -39.15
C GLU A 5 46.29 -26.45 -39.33
N VAL A 6 46.05 -27.73 -39.38
CA VAL A 6 44.69 -28.28 -39.50
C VAL A 6 43.95 -28.23 -38.17
N GLU A 7 44.66 -28.34 -37.04
CA GLU A 7 44.07 -28.20 -35.70
C GLU A 7 43.74 -26.75 -35.34
N THR A 8 44.61 -25.82 -35.71
CA THR A 8 44.33 -24.37 -35.50
C THR A 8 43.14 -23.91 -36.33
N HIS A 9 43.00 -24.34 -37.59
CA HIS A 9 41.82 -24.01 -38.41
C HIS A 9 40.54 -24.70 -37.91
N ARG A 10 40.61 -25.90 -37.30
CA ARG A 10 39.45 -26.52 -36.65
C ARG A 10 39.07 -25.86 -35.33
N ALA A 11 40.02 -25.37 -34.54
CA ALA A 11 39.77 -24.62 -33.32
C ALA A 11 39.18 -23.23 -33.63
N ALA A 12 39.70 -22.51 -34.63
CA ALA A 12 39.16 -21.22 -35.08
C ALA A 12 37.71 -21.37 -35.63
N ASN A 13 37.44 -22.46 -36.40
CA ASN A 13 36.09 -22.71 -36.92
C ASN A 13 35.10 -23.18 -35.84
N ARG A 14 35.57 -23.83 -34.77
CA ARG A 14 34.74 -24.11 -33.57
C ARG A 14 34.45 -22.86 -32.76
N SER A 15 35.40 -21.95 -32.59
CA SER A 15 35.19 -20.67 -31.91
C SER A 15 34.25 -19.76 -32.72
N HIS A 16 34.36 -19.71 -34.05
CA HIS A 16 33.41 -18.96 -34.90
C HIS A 16 32.01 -19.62 -34.99
N ARG A 17 31.87 -20.93 -34.85
CA ARG A 17 30.56 -21.59 -34.71
C ARG A 17 29.95 -21.40 -33.32
N ALA A 18 30.76 -21.39 -32.26
CA ALA A 18 30.30 -21.06 -30.89
C ALA A 18 29.85 -19.57 -30.76
N ALA A 19 30.58 -18.66 -31.41
CA ALA A 19 30.22 -17.24 -31.46
C ALA A 19 28.95 -16.96 -32.30
N ARG A 20 28.56 -17.86 -33.22
CA ARG A 20 27.36 -17.75 -34.07
C ARG A 20 26.11 -18.41 -33.47
N GLN A 21 26.25 -19.20 -32.41
CA GLN A 21 25.13 -19.63 -31.58
C GLN A 21 24.80 -18.52 -30.55
N GLN A 22 24.37 -17.35 -31.05
CA GLN A 22 23.60 -16.45 -30.20
C GLN A 22 22.44 -17.28 -29.65
N PRO A 23 22.26 -17.30 -28.30
CA PRO A 23 21.11 -17.99 -27.72
C PRO A 23 19.86 -17.45 -28.38
N ALA A 24 19.05 -18.32 -28.94
CA ALA A 24 17.80 -17.98 -29.61
C ALA A 24 17.08 -16.96 -28.75
N ALA A 25 16.83 -15.77 -29.33
CA ALA A 25 16.17 -14.67 -28.63
C ALA A 25 14.88 -15.24 -28.04
N GLY A 26 14.85 -15.42 -26.71
CA GLY A 26 13.73 -16.05 -26.01
C GLY A 26 12.45 -15.37 -26.46
N LYS A 27 11.43 -16.14 -26.83
CA LYS A 27 10.16 -15.61 -27.36
C LYS A 27 9.67 -14.51 -26.40
N ARG A 28 9.55 -13.30 -26.92
CA ARG A 28 9.08 -12.14 -26.12
C ARG A 28 7.72 -12.46 -25.51
N VAL A 29 7.59 -12.24 -24.21
CA VAL A 29 6.34 -12.45 -23.48
C VAL A 29 5.24 -11.58 -24.12
N PRO A 30 4.10 -12.16 -24.55
CA PRO A 30 3.02 -11.41 -25.18
C PRO A 30 2.36 -10.46 -24.17
N LEU A 31 1.93 -9.28 -24.64
CA LEU A 31 1.27 -8.26 -23.80
C LEU A 31 0.02 -8.81 -23.10
N ARG A 32 -0.76 -9.63 -23.81
CA ARG A 32 -1.97 -10.25 -23.24
C ARG A 32 -1.65 -11.07 -22.00
N LEU A 33 -0.53 -11.80 -22.01
CA LEU A 33 -0.11 -12.59 -20.85
C LEU A 33 0.29 -11.69 -19.67
N LEU A 34 0.99 -10.58 -19.93
CA LEU A 34 1.32 -9.61 -18.90
C LEU A 34 0.06 -8.99 -18.29
N LEU A 35 -0.93 -8.62 -19.12
CA LEU A 35 -2.21 -8.10 -18.63
C LEU A 35 -2.94 -9.12 -17.73
N GLN A 36 -2.98 -10.40 -18.15
CA GLN A 36 -3.62 -11.44 -17.36
C GLN A 36 -2.92 -11.66 -16.00
N VAL A 37 -1.58 -11.70 -16.00
CA VAL A 37 -0.82 -11.93 -14.77
C VAL A 37 -0.88 -10.72 -13.83
N THR A 38 -0.93 -9.50 -14.35
CA THR A 38 -1.00 -8.28 -13.52
C THR A 38 -2.40 -8.01 -12.98
N SER A 39 -3.46 -8.68 -13.48
CA SER A 39 -4.84 -8.43 -13.04
C SER A 39 -5.08 -8.63 -11.54
N ILE A 40 -4.29 -9.50 -10.89
CA ILE A 40 -4.38 -9.72 -9.44
C ILE A 40 -4.17 -8.44 -8.62
N ALA A 41 -3.38 -7.49 -9.15
CA ALA A 41 -3.20 -6.20 -8.51
C ALA A 41 -4.52 -5.43 -8.32
N GLY A 42 -5.48 -5.64 -9.23
CA GLY A 42 -6.83 -5.08 -9.12
C GLY A 42 -7.60 -5.63 -7.93
N GLY A 43 -7.56 -6.95 -7.72
CA GLY A 43 -8.22 -7.58 -6.58
C GLY A 43 -7.62 -7.13 -5.24
N ILE A 44 -6.29 -7.16 -5.13
CA ILE A 44 -5.60 -6.69 -3.92
C ILE A 44 -5.94 -5.23 -3.61
N GLN A 45 -5.92 -4.37 -4.62
CA GLN A 45 -6.13 -2.93 -4.44
C GLN A 45 -7.60 -2.57 -4.20
N PHE A 46 -8.53 -3.39 -4.69
CA PHE A 46 -9.95 -3.25 -4.36
C PHE A 46 -10.17 -3.39 -2.84
N GLY A 47 -9.59 -4.42 -2.22
CA GLY A 47 -9.65 -4.61 -0.77
C GLY A 47 -9.01 -3.45 0.01
N TRP A 48 -7.86 -2.93 -0.46
CA TRP A 48 -7.23 -1.74 0.13
C TRP A 48 -8.13 -0.50 0.07
N ALA A 49 -8.78 -0.24 -1.06
CA ALA A 49 -9.68 0.91 -1.19
C ALA A 49 -10.91 0.79 -0.28
N LEU A 50 -11.45 -0.42 -0.09
CA LEU A 50 -12.52 -0.67 0.87
C LEU A 50 -12.06 -0.44 2.32
N GLN A 51 -10.84 -0.88 2.67
CA GLN A 51 -10.29 -0.62 4.00
C GLN A 51 -10.19 0.89 4.27
N LEU A 52 -9.62 1.66 3.34
CA LEU A 52 -9.48 3.10 3.48
C LEU A 52 -10.83 3.84 3.59
N SER A 53 -11.85 3.37 2.88
CA SER A 53 -13.16 4.06 2.84
C SER A 53 -14.15 3.64 3.93
N LEU A 54 -14.13 2.38 4.37
CA LEU A 54 -15.18 1.83 5.24
C LEU A 54 -14.69 1.38 6.62
N LEU A 55 -13.39 1.10 6.76
CA LEU A 55 -12.91 0.45 7.97
C LEU A 55 -12.87 1.41 9.17
N THR A 56 -12.46 2.66 8.96
CA THR A 56 -12.38 3.65 10.05
C THR A 56 -13.75 3.92 10.71
N PRO A 57 -14.85 4.17 9.96
CA PRO A 57 -16.18 4.27 10.55
C PRO A 57 -16.60 3.00 11.31
N TYR A 58 -16.30 1.83 10.75
CA TYR A 58 -16.67 0.56 11.38
C TYR A 58 -15.93 0.29 12.70
N VAL A 59 -14.66 0.64 12.77
CA VAL A 59 -13.86 0.54 14.01
C VAL A 59 -14.46 1.40 15.12
N GLN A 60 -14.91 2.60 14.80
CA GLN A 60 -15.58 3.49 15.76
C GLN A 60 -16.94 2.93 16.21
N GLU A 61 -17.71 2.33 15.31
CA GLU A 61 -18.98 1.66 15.62
C GLU A 61 -18.80 0.47 16.58
N LEU A 62 -17.67 -0.22 16.53
CA LEU A 62 -17.31 -1.27 17.50
C LEU A 62 -16.93 -0.73 18.88
N GLY A 63 -16.80 0.60 19.05
CA GLY A 63 -16.45 1.26 20.29
C GLY A 63 -14.95 1.41 20.53
N ILE A 64 -14.13 1.36 19.49
CA ILE A 64 -12.68 1.62 19.61
C ILE A 64 -12.46 3.15 19.62
N PRO A 65 -11.82 3.71 20.67
CA PRO A 65 -11.48 5.13 20.71
C PRO A 65 -10.58 5.52 19.53
N HIS A 66 -10.77 6.71 18.98
CA HIS A 66 -10.05 7.22 17.81
C HIS A 66 -8.51 7.13 17.94
N ALA A 67 -8.00 7.35 19.16
CA ALA A 67 -6.57 7.25 19.46
C ALA A 67 -5.96 5.86 19.17
N TRP A 68 -6.73 4.77 19.33
CA TRP A 68 -6.28 3.41 19.05
C TRP A 68 -6.37 3.01 17.58
N SER A 69 -7.14 3.74 16.78
CA SER A 69 -7.24 3.50 15.33
C SER A 69 -5.87 3.64 14.64
N SER A 70 -5.05 4.61 15.06
CA SER A 70 -3.70 4.81 14.52
C SER A 70 -2.77 3.62 14.79
N VAL A 71 -2.92 2.95 15.95
CA VAL A 71 -2.15 1.75 16.30
C VAL A 71 -2.55 0.56 15.43
N ILE A 72 -3.81 0.45 15.06
CA ILE A 72 -4.28 -0.60 14.13
C ILE A 72 -3.63 -0.41 12.76
N TRP A 73 -3.55 0.80 12.24
CA TRP A 73 -2.91 1.09 10.95
C TRP A 73 -1.40 0.83 10.93
N LEU A 74 -0.72 0.77 12.07
CA LEU A 74 0.70 0.40 12.16
C LEU A 74 0.94 -1.08 11.81
N CYS A 75 -0.09 -1.93 11.86
CA CYS A 75 0.00 -3.36 11.52
C CYS A 75 0.51 -3.58 10.08
N GLY A 76 0.03 -2.78 9.12
CA GLY A 76 0.43 -2.87 7.72
C GLY A 76 1.94 -2.72 7.52
N PRO A 77 2.54 -1.59 7.92
CA PRO A 77 3.98 -1.40 7.89
C PRO A 77 4.76 -2.48 8.65
N LEU A 78 4.34 -2.87 9.86
CA LEU A 78 5.04 -3.90 10.64
C LEU A 78 5.00 -5.28 9.97
N SER A 79 3.85 -5.69 9.45
CA SER A 79 3.74 -6.94 8.70
C SER A 79 4.58 -6.89 7.42
N GLY A 80 4.57 -5.77 6.71
CA GLY A 80 5.36 -5.57 5.50
C GLY A 80 6.86 -5.62 5.74
N LEU A 81 7.33 -5.15 6.89
CA LEU A 81 8.74 -5.18 7.28
C LEU A 81 9.30 -6.60 7.37
N ILE A 82 8.50 -7.53 7.85
CA ILE A 82 8.91 -8.93 8.11
C ILE A 82 8.45 -9.86 6.99
N VAL A 83 7.16 -9.79 6.63
CA VAL A 83 6.52 -10.78 5.77
C VAL A 83 7.03 -10.71 4.33
N GLN A 84 7.17 -9.52 3.74
CA GLN A 84 7.59 -9.43 2.34
C GLN A 84 9.01 -9.95 2.08
N PRO A 85 10.05 -9.57 2.85
CA PRO A 85 11.38 -10.15 2.68
C PRO A 85 11.40 -11.66 2.95
N LEU A 86 10.72 -12.11 4.02
CA LEU A 86 10.65 -13.54 4.37
C LEU A 86 9.98 -14.36 3.27
N VAL A 87 8.81 -13.96 2.81
CA VAL A 87 8.09 -14.64 1.74
C VAL A 87 8.83 -14.52 0.41
N GLY A 88 9.49 -13.39 0.17
CA GLY A 88 10.39 -13.21 -0.98
C GLY A 88 11.46 -14.28 -1.01
N HIS A 89 12.20 -14.45 0.09
CA HIS A 89 13.24 -15.46 0.25
C HIS A 89 12.70 -16.89 0.14
N LEU A 90 11.63 -17.22 0.87
CA LEU A 90 11.01 -18.56 0.81
C LEU A 90 10.52 -18.89 -0.59
N SER A 91 9.94 -17.92 -1.30
CA SER A 91 9.46 -18.12 -2.65
C SER A 91 10.59 -18.25 -3.68
N ASP A 92 11.77 -17.66 -3.43
CA ASP A 92 12.96 -17.86 -4.26
C ASP A 92 13.48 -19.30 -4.19
N ARG A 93 13.39 -19.95 -3.02
CA ARG A 93 13.85 -21.31 -2.75
C ARG A 93 12.79 -22.41 -2.96
N CYS A 94 11.55 -22.03 -3.24
CA CYS A 94 10.45 -22.97 -3.37
C CYS A 94 10.62 -23.85 -4.61
N THR A 95 10.56 -25.18 -4.43
CA THR A 95 10.69 -26.22 -5.48
C THR A 95 9.36 -26.88 -5.83
N SER A 96 8.22 -26.23 -5.53
CA SER A 96 6.90 -26.79 -5.78
C SER A 96 6.65 -27.12 -7.25
N ARG A 97 5.97 -28.25 -7.50
CA ARG A 97 5.48 -28.65 -8.84
C ARG A 97 4.51 -27.65 -9.48
N PHE A 98 3.85 -26.82 -8.67
CA PHE A 98 2.93 -25.78 -9.15
C PHE A 98 3.64 -24.49 -9.56
N GLY A 99 4.95 -24.41 -9.44
CA GLY A 99 5.75 -23.24 -9.66
C GLY A 99 6.33 -22.68 -8.36
N ARG A 100 7.23 -21.72 -8.48
CA ARG A 100 7.96 -21.14 -7.36
C ARG A 100 7.13 -20.07 -6.62
N ARG A 101 6.43 -19.20 -7.37
CA ARG A 101 5.67 -18.05 -6.85
C ARG A 101 4.20 -18.36 -6.61
N ARG A 102 3.59 -19.18 -7.47
CA ARG A 102 2.15 -19.46 -7.45
C ARG A 102 1.62 -19.97 -6.11
N PRO A 103 2.29 -20.89 -5.39
CA PRO A 103 1.77 -21.37 -4.10
C PRO A 103 1.57 -20.26 -3.08
N PHE A 104 2.49 -19.28 -3.03
CA PHE A 104 2.40 -18.14 -2.12
C PHE A 104 1.27 -17.19 -2.52
N ILE A 105 1.07 -16.97 -3.82
CA ILE A 105 -0.03 -16.13 -4.33
C ILE A 105 -1.38 -16.78 -4.00
N VAL A 106 -1.53 -18.09 -4.19
CA VAL A 106 -2.76 -18.83 -3.84
C VAL A 106 -3.02 -18.76 -2.34
N ALA A 107 -2.02 -19.10 -1.51
CA ALA A 107 -2.15 -19.08 -0.06
C ALA A 107 -2.50 -17.67 0.44
N GLY A 108 -1.85 -16.62 -0.09
CA GLY A 108 -2.14 -15.23 0.25
C GLY A 108 -3.56 -14.83 -0.13
N SER A 109 -4.01 -15.14 -1.34
CA SER A 109 -5.38 -14.82 -1.78
C SER A 109 -6.45 -15.53 -0.94
N LEU A 110 -6.20 -16.78 -0.53
CA LEU A 110 -7.10 -17.52 0.37
C LEU A 110 -7.11 -16.89 1.77
N LEU A 111 -5.94 -16.50 2.29
CA LEU A 111 -5.85 -15.82 3.57
C LEU A 111 -6.50 -14.43 3.54
N ILE A 112 -6.39 -13.66 2.46
CA ILE A 112 -7.14 -12.40 2.26
C ILE A 112 -8.64 -12.68 2.37
N SER A 113 -9.15 -13.64 1.61
CA SER A 113 -10.58 -13.98 1.64
C SER A 113 -11.06 -14.40 3.02
N PHE A 114 -10.27 -15.20 3.74
CA PHE A 114 -10.58 -15.64 5.10
C PHE A 114 -10.57 -14.47 6.10
N SER A 115 -9.58 -13.60 6.02
CA SER A 115 -9.44 -12.43 6.90
C SER A 115 -10.60 -11.45 6.72
N VAL A 116 -10.97 -11.17 5.47
CA VAL A 116 -12.07 -10.28 5.12
C VAL A 116 -13.41 -10.83 5.63
N LEU A 117 -13.59 -12.16 5.61
CA LEU A 117 -14.77 -12.79 6.26
C LEU A 117 -14.76 -12.57 7.77
N ILE A 118 -13.63 -12.75 8.45
CA ILE A 118 -13.54 -12.50 9.91
C ILE A 118 -13.88 -11.05 10.22
N ILE A 119 -13.28 -10.09 9.49
CA ILE A 119 -13.50 -8.67 9.70
C ILE A 119 -14.98 -8.31 9.48
N GLY A 120 -15.55 -8.74 8.36
CA GLY A 120 -16.96 -8.46 8.04
C GLY A 120 -17.96 -9.06 9.03
N HIS A 121 -17.60 -10.18 9.69
CA HIS A 121 -18.44 -10.84 10.68
C HIS A 121 -18.00 -10.59 12.13
N SER A 122 -17.07 -9.67 12.38
CA SER A 122 -16.53 -9.44 13.72
C SER A 122 -17.62 -9.03 14.73
N ALA A 123 -18.60 -8.20 14.31
CA ALA A 123 -19.75 -7.85 15.13
C ALA A 123 -20.62 -9.08 15.49
N ASP A 124 -20.87 -9.98 14.52
CA ASP A 124 -21.63 -11.21 14.75
C ASP A 124 -20.87 -12.18 15.66
N ILE A 125 -19.55 -12.31 15.46
CA ILE A 125 -18.67 -13.12 16.31
C ILE A 125 -18.70 -12.62 17.76
N GLY A 126 -18.58 -11.29 17.96
CA GLY A 126 -18.69 -10.69 19.29
C GLY A 126 -20.05 -10.97 19.96
N TRP A 127 -21.12 -10.82 19.18
CA TRP A 127 -22.48 -11.13 19.65
C TRP A 127 -22.64 -12.59 20.08
N LEU A 128 -22.16 -13.53 19.27
CA LEU A 128 -22.19 -14.97 19.59
C LEU A 128 -21.37 -15.29 20.85
N LEU A 129 -20.27 -14.57 21.05
CA LEU A 129 -19.41 -14.72 22.23
C LEU A 129 -19.97 -13.99 23.47
N GLY A 130 -21.05 -13.21 23.35
CA GLY A 130 -21.78 -12.61 24.46
C GLY A 130 -21.61 -11.10 24.62
N ASP A 131 -21.13 -10.37 23.63
CA ASP A 131 -21.13 -8.90 23.63
C ASP A 131 -22.57 -8.40 23.46
N ARG A 132 -23.08 -7.61 24.41
CA ARG A 132 -24.46 -7.09 24.42
C ARG A 132 -24.54 -5.58 24.64
N GLY A 133 -23.44 -4.91 24.99
CA GLY A 133 -23.35 -3.47 25.26
C GLY A 133 -22.82 -2.68 24.07
N ASP A 134 -22.66 -1.36 24.29
CA ASP A 134 -22.08 -0.44 23.30
C ASP A 134 -20.59 -0.72 23.08
N PHE A 135 -19.87 -1.06 24.13
CA PHE A 135 -18.48 -1.52 24.03
C PHE A 135 -18.44 -3.04 23.80
N ARG A 136 -17.85 -3.47 22.68
CA ARG A 136 -17.87 -4.86 22.18
C ARG A 136 -16.45 -5.46 22.12
N PRO A 137 -15.82 -5.82 23.25
CA PRO A 137 -14.42 -6.21 23.31
C PRO A 137 -14.09 -7.47 22.51
N ARG A 138 -15.02 -8.42 22.41
CA ARG A 138 -14.83 -9.66 21.66
C ARG A 138 -14.91 -9.43 20.16
N ALA A 139 -15.84 -8.56 19.72
CA ALA A 139 -15.93 -8.10 18.34
C ALA A 139 -14.64 -7.36 17.93
N ILE A 140 -14.13 -6.47 18.80
CA ILE A 140 -12.86 -5.77 18.61
C ILE A 140 -11.71 -6.78 18.49
N GLY A 141 -11.65 -7.78 19.35
CA GLY A 141 -10.63 -8.83 19.29
C GLY A 141 -10.65 -9.61 17.97
N ALA A 142 -11.83 -10.01 17.50
CA ALA A 142 -12.02 -10.69 16.23
C ALA A 142 -11.62 -9.79 15.05
N PHE A 143 -12.00 -8.51 15.10
CA PHE A 143 -11.63 -7.51 14.10
C PHE A 143 -10.11 -7.34 14.01
N VAL A 144 -9.43 -7.06 15.12
CA VAL A 144 -7.97 -6.85 15.17
C VAL A 144 -7.23 -8.10 14.69
N PHE A 145 -7.66 -9.28 15.10
CA PHE A 145 -7.10 -10.55 14.63
C PHE A 145 -7.25 -10.72 13.11
N GLY A 146 -8.45 -10.49 12.56
CA GLY A 146 -8.70 -10.53 11.13
C GLY A 146 -7.88 -9.51 10.36
N PHE A 147 -7.73 -8.29 10.90
CA PHE A 147 -6.96 -7.21 10.29
C PHE A 147 -5.45 -7.54 10.21
N TRP A 148 -4.87 -8.10 11.29
CA TRP A 148 -3.49 -8.58 11.28
C TRP A 148 -3.25 -9.66 10.23
N ILE A 149 -4.14 -10.64 10.12
CA ILE A 149 -4.04 -11.70 9.09
C ILE A 149 -4.16 -11.08 7.70
N LEU A 150 -5.05 -10.11 7.51
CA LEU A 150 -5.25 -9.42 6.23
C LEU A 150 -3.98 -8.72 5.77
N ASP A 151 -3.31 -7.99 6.67
CA ASP A 151 -2.07 -7.30 6.35
C ASP A 151 -0.92 -8.27 6.03
N VAL A 152 -0.80 -9.37 6.78
CA VAL A 152 0.15 -10.45 6.49
C VAL A 152 -0.14 -11.06 5.11
N ALA A 153 -1.41 -11.34 4.81
CA ALA A 153 -1.84 -11.95 3.56
C ALA A 153 -1.62 -11.04 2.34
N ASN A 154 -1.89 -9.74 2.49
CA ASN A 154 -1.61 -8.73 1.46
C ASN A 154 -0.12 -8.69 1.13
N ASN A 155 0.74 -8.61 2.15
CA ASN A 155 2.19 -8.60 1.99
C ASN A 155 2.71 -9.92 1.39
N MET A 156 2.15 -11.07 1.82
CA MET A 156 2.47 -12.39 1.28
C MET A 156 2.10 -12.53 -0.20
N THR A 157 1.07 -11.82 -0.67
CA THR A 157 0.61 -11.88 -2.06
C THR A 157 1.37 -10.91 -2.96
N GLN A 158 1.56 -9.67 -2.54
CA GLN A 158 2.15 -8.61 -3.36
C GLN A 158 3.60 -8.88 -3.76
N GLY A 159 4.44 -9.32 -2.82
CA GLY A 159 5.86 -9.62 -3.07
C GLY A 159 6.05 -10.66 -4.18
N PRO A 160 5.51 -11.88 -4.04
CA PRO A 160 5.59 -12.90 -5.08
C PRO A 160 4.95 -12.51 -6.40
N CYS A 161 3.87 -11.71 -6.42
CA CYS A 161 3.29 -11.22 -7.68
C CYS A 161 4.27 -10.36 -8.47
N ARG A 162 4.94 -9.41 -7.82
CA ARG A 162 5.95 -8.56 -8.46
C ARG A 162 7.20 -9.35 -8.86
N ALA A 163 7.63 -10.30 -8.02
CA ALA A 163 8.73 -11.21 -8.34
C ALA A 163 8.39 -12.10 -9.54
N LEU A 164 7.15 -12.61 -9.64
CA LEU A 164 6.67 -13.37 -10.79
C LEU A 164 6.76 -12.56 -12.09
N LEU A 165 6.37 -11.29 -12.07
CA LEU A 165 6.49 -10.40 -13.24
C LEU A 165 7.95 -10.21 -13.64
N ALA A 166 8.85 -10.03 -12.68
CA ALA A 166 10.28 -9.92 -12.92
C ALA A 166 10.86 -11.22 -13.50
N ASP A 167 10.51 -12.38 -12.92
CA ASP A 167 10.93 -13.71 -13.39
C ASP A 167 10.45 -13.97 -14.84
N MET A 168 9.22 -13.56 -15.19
CA MET A 168 8.66 -13.73 -16.53
C MET A 168 9.28 -12.82 -17.59
N THR A 169 9.61 -11.59 -17.21
CA THR A 169 10.16 -10.59 -18.16
C THR A 169 11.68 -10.74 -18.34
N GLY A 170 12.39 -11.27 -17.35
CA GLY A 170 13.82 -11.57 -17.38
C GLY A 170 14.65 -10.37 -17.85
N LYS A 171 15.55 -10.60 -18.81
CA LYS A 171 16.48 -9.58 -19.34
C LYS A 171 15.82 -8.49 -20.20
N ASP A 172 14.53 -8.60 -20.54
CA ASP A 172 13.84 -7.56 -21.32
C ASP A 172 13.36 -6.41 -20.41
N HIS A 173 14.25 -5.49 -20.10
CA HIS A 173 13.96 -4.32 -19.26
C HIS A 173 12.76 -3.50 -19.76
N ARG A 174 12.48 -3.53 -21.08
CA ARG A 174 11.29 -2.88 -21.61
C ARG A 174 10.03 -3.61 -21.17
N ARG A 175 10.01 -4.95 -21.26
CA ARG A 175 8.86 -5.76 -20.81
C ARG A 175 8.67 -5.67 -19.31
N THR A 176 9.73 -5.59 -18.53
CA THR A 176 9.66 -5.36 -17.07
C THR A 176 8.98 -4.03 -16.74
N ARG A 177 9.33 -2.94 -17.44
CA ARG A 177 8.64 -1.65 -17.26
C ARG A 177 7.16 -1.72 -17.64
N VAL A 178 6.84 -2.35 -18.77
CA VAL A 178 5.45 -2.55 -19.22
C VAL A 178 4.65 -3.37 -18.21
N ALA A 179 5.22 -4.46 -17.69
CA ALA A 179 4.57 -5.30 -16.69
C ALA A 179 4.26 -4.54 -15.41
N ASN A 180 5.21 -3.75 -14.90
CA ASN A 180 4.99 -2.91 -13.71
C ASN A 180 3.99 -1.76 -13.97
N ALA A 181 3.98 -1.20 -15.18
CA ALA A 181 2.97 -0.20 -15.57
C ALA A 181 1.55 -0.80 -15.62
N TYR A 182 1.40 -2.02 -16.14
CA TYR A 182 0.11 -2.73 -16.11
C TYR A 182 -0.29 -3.12 -14.68
N PHE A 183 0.66 -3.48 -13.83
CA PHE A 183 0.39 -3.71 -12.42
C PHE A 183 -0.21 -2.45 -11.76
N SER A 184 0.41 -1.28 -11.97
CA SER A 184 -0.11 0.02 -11.52
C SER A 184 -1.49 0.34 -12.12
N LEU A 185 -1.70 0.02 -13.40
CA LEU A 185 -3.01 0.22 -14.05
C LEU A 185 -4.11 -0.60 -13.34
N PHE A 186 -3.84 -1.88 -13.05
CA PHE A 186 -4.81 -2.70 -12.34
C PHE A 186 -5.00 -2.26 -10.89
N MET A 187 -3.95 -1.74 -10.22
CA MET A 187 -4.11 -1.07 -8.92
C MET A 187 -5.10 0.11 -9.03
N ALA A 188 -4.98 0.94 -10.08
CA ALA A 188 -5.90 2.05 -10.31
C ALA A 188 -7.35 1.56 -10.53
N VAL A 189 -7.53 0.51 -11.32
CA VAL A 189 -8.85 -0.09 -11.55
C VAL A 189 -9.44 -0.63 -10.24
N GLY A 190 -8.63 -1.33 -9.44
CA GLY A 190 -9.05 -1.82 -8.13
C GLY A 190 -9.48 -0.69 -7.20
N ASN A 191 -8.70 0.39 -7.12
CA ASN A 191 -9.04 1.57 -6.33
C ASN A 191 -10.37 2.21 -6.78
N ILE A 192 -10.55 2.45 -8.08
CA ILE A 192 -11.78 3.05 -8.62
C ILE A 192 -13.00 2.19 -8.23
N LEU A 193 -12.92 0.88 -8.45
CA LEU A 193 -13.98 -0.04 -8.12
C LEU A 193 -14.23 -0.13 -6.60
N GLY A 194 -13.17 -0.15 -5.79
CA GLY A 194 -13.26 -0.22 -4.34
C GLY A 194 -13.87 1.05 -3.74
N PHE A 195 -13.41 2.24 -4.14
CA PHE A 195 -14.00 3.50 -3.67
C PHE A 195 -15.44 3.69 -4.16
N ALA A 196 -15.75 3.29 -5.41
CA ALA A 196 -17.13 3.30 -5.90
C ALA A 196 -18.03 2.36 -5.10
N THR A 197 -17.53 1.16 -4.76
CA THR A 197 -18.25 0.19 -3.92
C THR A 197 -18.43 0.72 -2.50
N GLY A 198 -17.40 1.29 -1.91
CA GLY A 198 -17.44 1.87 -0.56
C GLY A 198 -18.35 3.10 -0.44
N SER A 199 -18.51 3.87 -1.50
CA SER A 199 -19.39 5.04 -1.53
C SER A 199 -20.88 4.70 -1.67
N PHE A 200 -21.21 3.48 -2.13
CA PHE A 200 -22.60 3.04 -2.33
C PHE A 200 -23.18 2.43 -1.06
N SER A 201 -24.18 3.05 -0.48
CA SER A 201 -24.81 2.64 0.78
C SER A 201 -26.02 1.70 0.62
N GLY A 202 -26.23 1.16 -0.57
CA GLY A 202 -27.40 0.32 -0.90
C GLY A 202 -27.15 -1.19 -0.95
N TRP A 203 -25.96 -1.66 -0.58
CA TRP A 203 -25.55 -3.07 -0.71
C TRP A 203 -26.39 -4.00 0.17
N TYR A 204 -26.82 -3.56 1.36
CA TYR A 204 -27.69 -4.34 2.25
C TYR A 204 -29.02 -4.72 1.62
N LYS A 205 -29.52 -3.97 0.62
CA LYS A 205 -30.74 -4.30 -0.13
C LYS A 205 -30.50 -5.43 -1.13
N ILE A 206 -29.28 -5.51 -1.68
CA ILE A 206 -28.88 -6.55 -2.63
C ILE A 206 -28.53 -7.84 -1.89
N PHE A 207 -27.91 -7.72 -0.71
CA PHE A 207 -27.50 -8.83 0.16
C PHE A 207 -28.22 -8.76 1.52
N PRO A 208 -29.56 -8.98 1.59
CA PRO A 208 -30.34 -8.76 2.81
C PRO A 208 -29.95 -9.66 3.98
N PHE A 209 -29.30 -10.79 3.71
CA PHE A 209 -28.79 -11.71 4.74
C PHE A 209 -27.61 -11.15 5.54
N THR A 210 -27.02 -10.04 5.12
CA THR A 210 -25.90 -9.38 5.82
C THR A 210 -26.36 -8.58 7.03
N VAL A 211 -27.64 -8.17 7.08
CA VAL A 211 -28.24 -7.50 8.23
C VAL A 211 -28.54 -8.53 9.30
N THR A 212 -28.00 -8.35 10.49
CA THR A 212 -28.20 -9.25 11.65
C THR A 212 -28.53 -8.46 12.90
N ALA A 213 -28.87 -9.15 14.00
CA ALA A 213 -29.12 -8.48 15.28
C ALA A 213 -27.91 -7.72 15.85
N ALA A 214 -26.70 -8.10 15.44
CA ALA A 214 -25.46 -7.47 15.86
C ALA A 214 -24.92 -6.46 14.85
N CYS A 215 -25.42 -6.46 13.63
CA CYS A 215 -24.89 -5.74 12.48
C CYS A 215 -25.99 -4.86 11.88
N ASN A 216 -25.89 -3.55 12.10
CA ASN A 216 -26.80 -2.55 11.56
C ASN A 216 -26.63 -2.37 10.03
N VAL A 217 -27.27 -1.36 9.45
CA VAL A 217 -27.23 -1.10 8.00
C VAL A 217 -25.82 -0.77 7.51
N ASP A 218 -25.04 0.00 8.27
CA ASP A 218 -23.68 0.40 7.87
C ASP A 218 -22.71 -0.78 7.94
N CYS A 219 -22.76 -1.55 9.01
CA CYS A 219 -22.07 -2.83 9.13
C CYS A 219 -22.47 -3.80 8.00
N ALA A 220 -23.76 -3.89 7.63
CA ALA A 220 -24.23 -4.76 6.56
C ALA A 220 -23.72 -4.32 5.17
N ASN A 221 -23.62 -3.01 4.93
CA ASN A 221 -22.99 -2.47 3.72
C ASN A 221 -21.52 -2.86 3.63
N LEU A 222 -20.75 -2.70 4.73
CA LEU A 222 -19.36 -3.13 4.82
C LEU A 222 -19.21 -4.63 4.54
N LYS A 223 -20.00 -5.45 5.20
CA LYS A 223 -20.02 -6.92 5.02
C LYS A 223 -20.29 -7.31 3.57
N SER A 224 -21.27 -6.65 2.94
CA SER A 224 -21.62 -6.86 1.53
C SER A 224 -20.49 -6.45 0.59
N ALA A 225 -19.84 -5.31 0.84
CA ALA A 225 -18.68 -4.85 0.07
C ALA A 225 -17.51 -5.85 0.17
N PHE A 226 -17.30 -6.45 1.34
CA PHE A 226 -16.26 -7.48 1.53
C PHE A 226 -16.58 -8.80 0.82
N TYR A 227 -17.84 -9.17 0.64
CA TYR A 227 -18.16 -10.30 -0.24
C TYR A 227 -17.78 -10.01 -1.71
N LEU A 228 -17.98 -8.78 -2.17
CA LEU A 228 -17.52 -8.38 -3.51
C LEU A 228 -15.99 -8.40 -3.62
N ASP A 229 -15.28 -8.03 -2.56
CA ASP A 229 -13.81 -8.14 -2.49
C ASP A 229 -13.35 -9.59 -2.66
N ILE A 230 -13.96 -10.53 -1.95
CA ILE A 230 -13.66 -11.96 -2.07
C ILE A 230 -13.87 -12.45 -3.51
N ILE A 231 -14.97 -12.07 -4.14
CA ILE A 231 -15.25 -12.42 -5.53
C ILE A 231 -14.17 -11.84 -6.45
N CYS A 232 -13.81 -10.56 -6.27
CA CYS A 232 -12.82 -9.87 -7.06
C CYS A 232 -11.43 -10.51 -6.93
N ILE A 233 -10.96 -10.76 -5.70
CA ILE A 233 -9.62 -11.35 -5.47
C ILE A 233 -9.55 -12.78 -6.00
N VAL A 234 -10.59 -13.60 -5.82
CA VAL A 234 -10.63 -14.98 -6.33
C VAL A 234 -10.59 -15.01 -7.86
N ILE A 235 -11.38 -14.18 -8.54
CA ILE A 235 -11.39 -14.11 -10.01
C ILE A 235 -10.04 -13.64 -10.53
N THR A 236 -9.50 -12.55 -10.00
CA THR A 236 -8.23 -11.96 -10.46
C THR A 236 -7.04 -12.86 -10.16
N ALA A 237 -7.02 -13.52 -8.99
CA ALA A 237 -6.01 -14.51 -8.65
C ALA A 237 -6.09 -15.73 -9.58
N TYR A 238 -7.28 -16.25 -9.87
CA TYR A 238 -7.46 -17.36 -10.81
C TYR A 238 -6.95 -17.02 -12.21
N ILE A 239 -7.30 -15.84 -12.76
CA ILE A 239 -6.84 -15.38 -14.06
C ILE A 239 -5.31 -15.25 -14.07
N SER A 240 -4.74 -14.63 -13.03
CA SER A 240 -3.30 -14.42 -12.92
C SER A 240 -2.54 -15.74 -12.86
N ILE A 241 -2.92 -16.64 -11.97
CA ILE A 241 -2.23 -17.91 -11.72
C ILE A 241 -2.38 -18.88 -12.89
N SER A 242 -3.57 -18.99 -13.49
CA SER A 242 -3.80 -19.87 -14.64
C SER A 242 -3.04 -19.42 -15.88
N SER A 243 -2.83 -18.13 -16.04
CA SER A 243 -2.10 -17.55 -17.17
C SER A 243 -0.58 -17.55 -16.96
N ALA A 244 -0.10 -17.49 -15.72
CA ALA A 244 1.32 -17.40 -15.42
C ALA A 244 2.06 -18.66 -15.89
N LYS A 245 3.11 -18.50 -16.69
CA LYS A 245 4.04 -19.55 -17.08
C LYS A 245 5.38 -19.29 -16.42
N GLU A 246 5.62 -19.95 -15.30
CA GLU A 246 6.92 -19.86 -14.65
C GLU A 246 7.96 -20.67 -15.45
N PRO A 247 9.20 -20.16 -15.63
CA PRO A 247 10.28 -20.96 -16.23
C PRO A 247 10.53 -22.18 -15.36
N SER A 248 10.64 -23.35 -16.00
CA SER A 248 10.91 -24.62 -15.32
C SER A 248 12.22 -24.56 -14.55
N ILE A 249 12.23 -25.10 -13.33
CA ILE A 249 13.39 -25.13 -12.43
C ILE A 249 14.65 -25.72 -13.12
N GLY A 250 14.50 -26.71 -14.03
CA GLY A 250 15.61 -27.27 -14.78
C GLY A 250 16.36 -26.28 -15.69
N LEU A 251 15.70 -25.26 -16.23
CA LEU A 251 16.35 -24.21 -17.03
C LEU A 251 17.07 -23.16 -16.19
N LEU A 252 16.65 -22.97 -14.94
CA LEU A 252 17.32 -22.06 -14.00
C LEU A 252 18.54 -22.73 -13.36
N SER A 253 18.46 -24.01 -13.06
CA SER A 253 19.60 -24.81 -12.54
C SER A 253 20.74 -24.90 -13.55
N GLN A 254 20.47 -25.08 -14.86
CA GLN A 254 21.52 -25.06 -15.89
C GLN A 254 22.20 -23.69 -16.08
N ARG A 255 21.61 -22.60 -15.62
CA ARG A 255 22.20 -21.25 -15.69
C ARG A 255 23.15 -20.94 -14.52
N SER A 256 23.05 -21.67 -13.40
CA SER A 256 23.83 -21.45 -12.18
C SER A 256 25.05 -22.37 -12.01
N ILE A 257 25.26 -23.32 -12.94
CA ILE A 257 26.29 -24.36 -12.81
C ILE A 257 27.77 -23.87 -12.87
N PRO A 258 28.17 -22.74 -13.50
CA PRO A 258 29.57 -22.32 -13.43
C PRO A 258 30.03 -21.70 -12.10
N ALA A 259 29.09 -21.29 -11.22
CA ALA A 259 29.43 -20.67 -9.94
C ALA A 259 29.10 -21.56 -8.72
N ALA A 260 28.51 -22.74 -8.95
CA ALA A 260 27.98 -23.57 -7.86
C ALA A 260 29.00 -24.61 -7.36
N GLU A 261 30.08 -24.91 -8.11
CA GLU A 261 31.08 -25.88 -7.64
C GLU A 261 31.98 -25.35 -6.52
N GLU A 262 32.22 -24.00 -6.44
CA GLU A 262 32.89 -23.40 -5.30
C GLU A 262 31.94 -23.08 -4.10
N ALA A 263 30.62 -23.04 -4.34
CA ALA A 263 29.65 -22.72 -3.30
C ALA A 263 29.12 -23.95 -2.54
N VAL A 264 29.32 -25.18 -3.05
CA VAL A 264 28.81 -26.42 -2.47
C VAL A 264 29.59 -26.84 -1.22
N GLU A 265 30.88 -26.47 -1.07
CA GLU A 265 31.64 -26.75 0.15
C GLU A 265 31.32 -25.83 1.32
N VAL A 266 30.69 -24.65 1.07
CA VAL A 266 30.31 -23.69 2.12
C VAL A 266 28.88 -23.91 2.62
N SER A 267 28.06 -24.69 1.93
CA SER A 267 26.62 -24.81 2.25
C SER A 267 26.27 -25.91 3.28
N SER A 268 27.25 -26.60 3.88
CA SER A 268 26.97 -27.60 4.93
C SER A 268 26.86 -27.04 6.35
N HIS A 269 27.06 -25.73 6.53
CA HIS A 269 26.97 -25.08 7.81
C HIS A 269 26.08 -23.86 7.77
N ALA A 270 24.83 -23.96 7.50
CA ALA A 270 23.99 -22.86 7.97
C ALA A 270 22.56 -22.97 7.47
N GLU A 271 21.68 -23.34 8.30
CA GLU A 271 20.52 -22.51 8.58
C GLU A 271 21.03 -21.18 9.19
N GLU A 272 21.77 -20.40 8.40
CA GLU A 272 22.03 -19.02 8.78
C GLU A 272 20.68 -18.32 8.85
N ALA A 273 20.41 -17.72 10.02
CA ALA A 273 19.16 -17.03 10.27
C ALA A 273 18.87 -16.10 9.09
N PHE A 274 17.67 -16.18 8.49
CA PHE A 274 17.20 -15.38 7.35
C PHE A 274 17.67 -13.92 7.40
N LEU A 275 17.72 -13.33 8.61
CA LEU A 275 18.18 -11.96 8.82
C LEU A 275 19.65 -11.77 8.43
N TRP A 276 20.54 -12.75 8.70
CA TRP A 276 21.95 -12.64 8.31
C TRP A 276 22.12 -12.71 6.80
N GLU A 277 21.34 -13.56 6.12
CA GLU A 277 21.35 -13.60 4.65
C GLU A 277 20.82 -12.31 4.04
N LEU A 278 19.75 -11.74 4.62
CA LEU A 278 19.20 -10.45 4.22
C LEU A 278 20.24 -9.34 4.41
N PHE A 279 20.86 -9.24 5.60
CA PHE A 279 21.89 -8.23 5.87
C PHE A 279 23.17 -8.47 5.06
N GLY A 280 23.58 -9.73 4.85
CA GLY A 280 24.68 -10.09 3.97
C GLY A 280 24.48 -9.60 2.54
N THR A 281 23.24 -9.72 2.02
CA THR A 281 22.87 -9.30 0.67
C THR A 281 23.06 -7.79 0.46
N PHE A 282 22.78 -6.97 1.47
CA PHE A 282 22.98 -5.51 1.38
C PHE A 282 24.42 -5.13 1.09
N ARG A 283 25.38 -5.90 1.55
CA ARG A 283 26.81 -5.62 1.35
C ARG A 283 27.25 -5.73 -0.11
N TYR A 284 26.55 -6.51 -0.91
CA TYR A 284 26.87 -6.75 -2.32
C TYR A 284 26.13 -5.82 -3.29
N PHE A 285 25.27 -4.92 -2.79
CA PHE A 285 24.53 -4.01 -3.66
C PHE A 285 25.43 -2.91 -4.22
N PRO A 286 25.40 -2.69 -5.55
CA PRO A 286 26.06 -1.56 -6.16
C PRO A 286 25.43 -0.24 -5.71
N SER A 287 26.19 0.85 -5.75
CA SER A 287 25.74 2.19 -5.36
C SER A 287 24.47 2.63 -6.08
N SER A 288 24.25 2.16 -7.31
CA SER A 288 23.03 2.45 -8.08
C SER A 288 21.77 1.86 -7.46
N VAL A 289 21.84 0.69 -6.78
CA VAL A 289 20.70 0.10 -6.05
C VAL A 289 20.45 0.89 -4.77
N TRP A 290 21.50 1.23 -4.03
CA TRP A 290 21.38 2.07 -2.84
C TRP A 290 20.73 3.42 -3.12
N THR A 291 21.07 4.05 -4.25
CA THR A 291 20.42 5.31 -4.68
C THR A 291 18.92 5.10 -4.91
N ILE A 292 18.52 4.01 -5.57
CA ILE A 292 17.09 3.71 -5.78
C ILE A 292 16.37 3.50 -4.44
N LEU A 293 16.97 2.75 -3.50
CA LEU A 293 16.39 2.51 -2.18
C LEU A 293 16.24 3.81 -1.38
N LEU A 294 17.27 4.65 -1.37
CA LEU A 294 17.24 5.94 -0.67
C LEU A 294 16.16 6.87 -1.23
N VAL A 295 16.11 7.03 -2.57
CA VAL A 295 15.09 7.87 -3.21
C VAL A 295 13.69 7.31 -2.95
N THR A 296 13.52 6.00 -2.94
CA THR A 296 12.26 5.35 -2.59
C THR A 296 11.87 5.67 -1.14
N ALA A 297 12.82 5.56 -0.21
CA ALA A 297 12.56 5.86 1.20
C ALA A 297 12.15 7.33 1.42
N LEU A 298 12.86 8.27 0.82
CA LEU A 298 12.53 9.70 0.88
C LEU A 298 11.15 10.00 0.25
N ASN A 299 10.83 9.35 -0.86
CA ASN A 299 9.54 9.47 -1.53
C ASN A 299 8.38 9.02 -0.60
N TRP A 300 8.56 7.88 0.11
CA TRP A 300 7.54 7.35 1.01
C TRP A 300 7.39 8.12 2.32
N ILE A 301 8.40 8.90 2.74
CA ILE A 301 8.23 9.89 3.82
C ILE A 301 7.16 10.94 3.45
N GLY A 302 7.10 11.33 2.18
CA GLY A 302 6.08 12.27 1.70
C GLY A 302 4.71 11.62 1.46
N TRP A 303 4.70 10.43 0.84
CA TRP A 303 3.44 9.74 0.49
C TRP A 303 2.68 9.23 1.71
N PHE A 304 3.36 8.73 2.72
CA PHE A 304 2.70 8.02 3.80
C PHE A 304 1.78 8.92 4.63
N PRO A 305 2.16 10.14 5.05
CA PRO A 305 1.24 11.06 5.71
C PRO A 305 0.03 11.41 4.84
N PHE A 306 0.24 11.63 3.54
CA PHE A 306 -0.87 11.90 2.63
C PHE A 306 -1.88 10.76 2.61
N LEU A 307 -1.43 9.51 2.42
CA LEU A 307 -2.32 8.35 2.36
C LEU A 307 -3.06 8.06 3.67
N LEU A 308 -2.49 8.47 4.82
CA LEU A 308 -3.16 8.31 6.11
C LEU A 308 -4.22 9.38 6.38
N PHE A 309 -4.01 10.59 5.87
CA PHE A 309 -4.77 11.76 6.29
C PHE A 309 -5.50 12.48 5.13
N ASP A 310 -5.51 11.90 3.94
CA ASP A 310 -6.07 12.53 2.76
C ASP A 310 -7.57 12.87 2.91
N THR A 311 -8.38 11.94 3.40
CA THR A 311 -9.82 12.15 3.63
C THR A 311 -10.08 13.03 4.85
N ASP A 312 -9.27 12.88 5.90
CA ASP A 312 -9.34 13.72 7.11
C ASP A 312 -8.99 15.18 6.79
N TRP A 313 -7.96 15.41 5.98
CA TRP A 313 -7.61 16.74 5.48
C TRP A 313 -8.76 17.41 4.75
N MET A 314 -9.49 16.67 3.90
CA MET A 314 -10.67 17.20 3.22
C MET A 314 -11.79 17.56 4.23
N GLY A 315 -12.00 16.70 5.23
CA GLY A 315 -13.02 16.91 6.27
C GLY A 315 -12.74 18.12 7.15
N ARG A 316 -11.48 18.31 7.57
CA ARG A 316 -11.08 19.35 8.51
C ARG A 316 -10.70 20.64 7.83
N GLU A 317 -9.75 20.57 6.88
CA GLU A 317 -9.14 21.78 6.31
C GLU A 317 -10.00 22.40 5.19
N ILE A 318 -10.80 21.60 4.48
CA ILE A 318 -11.67 22.11 3.41
C ILE A 318 -13.11 22.31 3.89
N PHE A 319 -13.67 21.35 4.61
CA PHE A 319 -15.05 21.45 5.09
C PHE A 319 -15.16 22.08 6.48
N GLY A 320 -14.04 22.31 7.17
CA GLY A 320 -14.01 22.93 8.50
C GLY A 320 -14.76 22.11 9.56
N GLY A 321 -14.99 20.81 9.32
CA GLY A 321 -15.72 19.93 10.21
C GLY A 321 -14.85 19.36 11.32
N ASP A 322 -15.49 19.01 12.44
CA ASP A 322 -14.86 18.27 13.54
C ASP A 322 -15.33 16.81 13.50
N PRO A 323 -14.44 15.81 13.66
CA PRO A 323 -14.81 14.41 13.67
C PRO A 323 -15.92 14.03 14.65
N ASP A 324 -15.93 14.68 15.82
CA ASP A 324 -16.87 14.38 16.90
C ASP A 324 -18.20 15.16 16.79
N SER A 325 -18.31 16.12 15.88
CA SER A 325 -19.46 17.01 15.83
C SER A 325 -19.83 17.44 14.41
N GLY A 326 -20.71 16.69 13.76
CA GLY A 326 -21.52 17.27 12.70
C GLY A 326 -21.42 16.68 11.30
N PRO A 327 -22.37 17.03 10.42
CA PRO A 327 -22.50 16.50 9.05
C PRO A 327 -21.39 17.00 8.10
N SER A 328 -20.76 18.15 8.40
CA SER A 328 -19.73 18.77 7.54
C SER A 328 -18.49 17.91 7.41
N TYR A 329 -17.98 17.36 8.52
CA TYR A 329 -16.83 16.44 8.48
C TYR A 329 -17.12 15.20 7.62
N SER A 330 -18.27 14.54 7.85
CA SER A 330 -18.67 13.36 7.08
C SER A 330 -18.85 13.69 5.59
N ALA A 331 -19.36 14.89 5.25
CA ALA A 331 -19.45 15.34 3.87
C ALA A 331 -18.05 15.53 3.25
N GLY A 332 -17.11 16.10 4.01
CA GLY A 332 -15.72 16.29 3.60
C GLY A 332 -14.99 14.96 3.38
N VAL A 333 -15.15 13.98 4.28
CA VAL A 333 -14.59 12.64 4.13
C VAL A 333 -15.12 11.94 2.87
N ARG A 334 -16.43 12.01 2.60
CA ARG A 334 -17.00 11.49 1.34
C ARG A 334 -16.44 12.18 0.10
N MET A 335 -16.25 13.49 0.16
CA MET A 335 -15.64 14.26 -0.94
C MET A 335 -14.15 13.90 -1.10
N GLY A 336 -13.42 13.60 -0.02
CA GLY A 336 -12.06 13.08 -0.03
C GLY A 336 -11.99 11.72 -0.71
N ALA A 337 -12.90 10.81 -0.42
CA ALA A 337 -13.00 9.52 -1.12
C ALA A 337 -13.27 9.69 -2.63
N PHE A 338 -14.12 10.65 -3.01
CA PHE A 338 -14.32 11.02 -4.41
C PHE A 338 -13.04 11.59 -5.04
N ALA A 339 -12.30 12.42 -4.33
CA ALA A 339 -11.01 12.95 -4.77
C ALA A 339 -9.97 11.84 -5.02
N LEU A 340 -9.92 10.83 -4.14
CA LEU A 340 -9.08 9.64 -4.31
C LEU A 340 -9.51 8.77 -5.51
N MET A 341 -10.80 8.73 -5.81
CA MET A 341 -11.26 8.10 -7.04
C MET A 341 -10.74 8.84 -8.28
N LEU A 342 -10.78 10.18 -8.30
CA LEU A 342 -10.19 10.98 -9.39
C LEU A 342 -8.67 10.79 -9.48
N ASN A 343 -7.98 10.75 -8.34
CA ASN A 343 -6.55 10.39 -8.27
C ASN A 343 -6.30 9.06 -8.96
N SER A 344 -7.10 8.04 -8.67
CA SER A 344 -6.96 6.70 -9.24
C SER A 344 -7.23 6.67 -10.75
N VAL A 345 -8.12 7.53 -11.27
CA VAL A 345 -8.32 7.68 -12.72
C VAL A 345 -7.05 8.22 -13.39
N LEU A 346 -6.44 9.29 -12.86
CA LEU A 346 -5.20 9.83 -13.41
C LEU A 346 -4.01 8.87 -13.23
N LEU A 347 -3.97 8.12 -12.13
CA LEU A 347 -3.02 7.02 -11.92
C LEU A 347 -3.13 5.99 -13.05
N GLY A 348 -4.35 5.56 -13.37
CA GLY A 348 -4.60 4.60 -14.45
C GLY A 348 -4.18 5.12 -15.81
N ILE A 349 -4.56 6.34 -16.18
CA ILE A 349 -4.17 7.00 -17.44
C ILE A 349 -2.64 7.10 -17.55
N THR A 350 -1.98 7.56 -16.48
CA THR A 350 -0.53 7.70 -16.43
C THR A 350 0.16 6.35 -16.58
N SER A 351 -0.37 5.30 -15.94
CA SER A 351 0.16 3.93 -16.05
C SER A 351 0.15 3.40 -17.49
N VAL A 352 -0.89 3.71 -18.27
CA VAL A 352 -0.96 3.34 -19.70
C VAL A 352 0.08 4.09 -20.52
N LEU A 353 0.33 5.37 -20.22
CA LEU A 353 1.30 6.20 -20.92
C LEU A 353 2.74 5.96 -20.50
N MET A 354 2.95 5.33 -19.34
CA MET A 354 4.24 5.18 -18.66
C MET A 354 5.35 4.65 -19.56
N GLU A 355 5.09 3.56 -20.30
CA GLU A 355 6.10 2.97 -21.17
C GLU A 355 6.59 3.93 -22.25
N LYS A 356 5.67 4.67 -22.87
CA LYS A 356 6.00 5.64 -23.93
C LYS A 356 6.83 6.79 -23.38
N ILE A 357 6.45 7.30 -22.21
CA ILE A 357 7.12 8.41 -21.53
C ILE A 357 8.53 8.00 -21.07
N CYS A 358 8.65 6.88 -20.37
CA CYS A 358 9.94 6.35 -19.90
C CYS A 358 10.89 5.99 -21.05
N ARG A 359 10.37 5.55 -22.19
CA ARG A 359 11.18 5.25 -23.37
C ARG A 359 11.77 6.50 -24.00
N LYS A 360 11.02 7.61 -24.00
CA LYS A 360 11.46 8.87 -24.62
C LYS A 360 12.46 9.62 -23.74
N TRP A 361 12.22 9.66 -22.43
CA TRP A 361 12.93 10.56 -21.52
C TRP A 361 13.80 9.84 -20.46
N GLY A 362 13.70 8.52 -20.38
CA GLY A 362 14.37 7.70 -19.38
C GLY A 362 13.61 7.59 -18.06
N ALA A 363 13.59 6.38 -17.47
CA ALA A 363 12.81 6.09 -16.27
C ALA A 363 13.29 6.88 -15.04
N GLY A 364 14.61 7.05 -14.87
CA GLY A 364 15.18 7.80 -13.73
C GLY A 364 14.85 9.30 -13.80
N PHE A 365 14.90 9.91 -14.98
CA PHE A 365 14.55 11.32 -15.17
C PHE A 365 13.07 11.57 -14.88
N ILE A 366 12.19 10.71 -15.41
CA ILE A 366 10.74 10.81 -15.18
C ILE A 366 10.41 10.65 -13.69
N TRP A 367 11.10 9.74 -12.99
CA TRP A 367 10.91 9.58 -11.55
C TRP A 367 11.37 10.83 -10.77
N GLY A 368 12.52 11.40 -11.10
CA GLY A 368 12.98 12.66 -10.51
C GLY A 368 11.99 13.80 -10.72
N LEU A 369 11.52 13.99 -11.98
CA LEU A 369 10.52 15.00 -12.32
C LEU A 369 9.20 14.80 -11.56
N SER A 370 8.77 13.54 -11.39
CA SER A 370 7.54 13.22 -10.65
C SER A 370 7.63 13.57 -9.17
N ASN A 371 8.81 13.43 -8.55
CA ASN A 371 9.01 13.80 -7.15
C ASN A 371 8.94 15.34 -6.95
N ILE A 372 9.47 16.11 -7.91
CA ILE A 372 9.31 17.57 -7.91
C ILE A 372 7.84 17.93 -8.07
N PHE A 373 7.13 17.30 -8.99
CA PHE A 373 5.71 17.55 -9.22
C PHE A 373 4.86 17.20 -7.99
N MET A 374 5.15 16.08 -7.30
CA MET A 374 4.54 15.70 -6.04
C MET A 374 4.73 16.79 -4.97
N ALA A 375 5.95 17.30 -4.81
CA ALA A 375 6.25 18.36 -3.85
C ALA A 375 5.46 19.65 -4.14
N LEU A 376 5.31 20.01 -5.43
CA LEU A 376 4.49 21.15 -5.84
C LEU A 376 3.00 20.92 -5.53
N CYS A 377 2.48 19.70 -5.70
CA CYS A 377 1.11 19.37 -5.33
C CYS A 377 0.89 19.49 -3.81
N PHE A 378 1.83 18.99 -2.99
CA PHE A 378 1.73 19.14 -1.53
C PHE A 378 1.83 20.61 -1.11
N LEU A 379 2.67 21.41 -1.75
CA LEU A 379 2.70 22.85 -1.53
C LEU A 379 1.35 23.50 -1.89
N ALA A 380 0.74 23.10 -3.01
CA ALA A 380 -0.58 23.59 -3.39
C ALA A 380 -1.66 23.22 -2.37
N MET A 381 -1.62 22.00 -1.77
CA MET A 381 -2.52 21.61 -0.68
C MET A 381 -2.38 22.54 0.53
N LEU A 382 -1.14 22.88 0.93
CA LEU A 382 -0.90 23.84 2.02
C LEU A 382 -1.47 25.23 1.72
N ILE A 383 -1.28 25.72 0.48
CA ILE A 383 -1.82 27.01 0.05
C ILE A 383 -3.36 26.98 0.06
N ILE A 384 -3.98 25.91 -0.41
CA ILE A 384 -5.45 25.77 -0.42
C ILE A 384 -5.99 25.76 1.01
N ALA A 385 -5.38 25.01 1.93
CA ALA A 385 -5.77 24.98 3.34
C ALA A 385 -5.61 26.37 3.99
N TYR A 386 -4.51 27.07 3.72
CA TYR A 386 -4.30 28.44 4.19
C TYR A 386 -5.37 29.40 3.69
N VAL A 387 -5.69 29.36 2.40
CA VAL A 387 -6.75 30.20 1.80
C VAL A 387 -8.13 29.85 2.38
N ALA A 388 -8.43 28.56 2.56
CA ALA A 388 -9.66 28.09 3.18
C ALA A 388 -9.83 28.65 4.59
N TYR A 389 -8.76 28.58 5.39
CA TYR A 389 -8.74 29.14 6.75
C TYR A 389 -8.97 30.66 6.78
N HIS A 390 -8.32 31.41 5.88
CA HIS A 390 -8.42 32.88 5.86
C HIS A 390 -9.74 33.42 5.31
N ILE A 391 -10.44 32.67 4.46
CA ILE A 391 -11.77 33.08 3.99
C ILE A 391 -12.82 32.96 5.11
N GLY A 392 -12.57 32.13 6.14
CA GLY A 392 -13.32 32.14 7.39
C GLY A 392 -14.77 31.66 7.29
N TYR A 393 -15.11 30.78 6.37
CA TYR A 393 -16.43 30.15 6.28
C TYR A 393 -16.65 29.03 7.32
N TYR A 394 -15.65 28.77 8.18
CA TYR A 394 -15.75 27.87 9.31
C TYR A 394 -16.56 28.51 10.44
N GLY A 395 -17.79 28.14 10.63
CA GLY A 395 -18.54 28.66 11.78
C GLY A 395 -20.05 28.62 11.65
N ASP A 396 -20.57 28.63 10.45
CA ASP A 396 -22.00 28.35 10.22
C ASP A 396 -22.14 26.83 10.03
N GLY A 397 -22.80 26.16 10.94
CA GLY A 397 -22.86 24.67 11.04
C GLY A 397 -23.29 23.90 9.79
N ASP A 398 -23.74 24.58 8.73
CA ASP A 398 -24.11 24.03 7.41
C ASP A 398 -23.35 24.69 6.24
N ALA A 399 -22.32 25.51 6.50
CA ALA A 399 -21.60 26.20 5.43
C ALA A 399 -20.78 25.22 4.58
N GLN A 400 -21.13 25.13 3.32
CA GLN A 400 -20.35 24.36 2.35
C GLN A 400 -19.12 25.18 1.90
N PRO A 401 -17.98 24.52 1.62
CA PRO A 401 -16.80 25.22 1.14
C PRO A 401 -17.10 25.94 -0.19
N PRO A 402 -16.47 27.12 -0.41
CA PRO A 402 -16.57 27.81 -1.69
C PRO A 402 -16.18 26.89 -2.84
N VAL A 403 -16.97 26.89 -3.93
CA VAL A 403 -16.80 25.99 -5.07
C VAL A 403 -15.36 26.05 -5.63
N GLY A 404 -14.74 27.23 -5.65
CA GLY A 404 -13.37 27.41 -6.13
C GLY A 404 -12.33 26.64 -5.29
N ILE A 405 -12.46 26.65 -3.96
CA ILE A 405 -11.58 25.91 -3.04
C ILE A 405 -11.77 24.41 -3.21
N LEU A 406 -13.02 23.96 -3.25
CA LEU A 406 -13.35 22.56 -3.44
C LEU A 406 -12.79 22.01 -4.76
N VAL A 407 -13.02 22.73 -5.88
CA VAL A 407 -12.51 22.33 -7.20
C VAL A 407 -10.98 22.33 -7.21
N ALA A 408 -10.32 23.32 -6.60
CA ALA A 408 -8.86 23.34 -6.50
C ALA A 408 -8.32 22.12 -5.73
N ALA A 409 -8.94 21.77 -4.60
CA ALA A 409 -8.58 20.58 -3.82
C ALA A 409 -8.75 19.29 -4.65
N LEU A 410 -9.88 19.12 -5.35
CA LEU A 410 -10.15 17.96 -6.20
C LEU A 410 -9.13 17.85 -7.34
N ILE A 411 -8.75 18.96 -7.97
CA ILE A 411 -7.74 19.00 -9.03
C ILE A 411 -6.37 18.54 -8.48
N VAL A 412 -5.95 19.05 -7.33
CA VAL A 412 -4.65 18.68 -6.75
C VAL A 412 -4.62 17.20 -6.38
N PHE A 413 -5.69 16.67 -5.78
CA PHE A 413 -5.81 15.23 -5.51
C PHE A 413 -5.73 14.40 -6.78
N ALA A 414 -6.47 14.79 -7.82
CA ALA A 414 -6.41 14.11 -9.11
C ALA A 414 -4.98 14.12 -9.68
N LEU A 415 -4.31 15.28 -9.68
CA LEU A 415 -2.95 15.43 -10.20
C LEU A 415 -1.92 14.60 -9.45
N LEU A 416 -2.08 14.37 -8.14
CA LEU A 416 -1.24 13.46 -7.36
C LEU A 416 -1.28 12.01 -7.85
N GLY A 417 -2.28 11.60 -8.62
CA GLY A 417 -2.34 10.30 -9.29
C GLY A 417 -1.19 10.08 -10.29
N ILE A 418 -0.65 11.14 -10.88
CA ILE A 418 0.47 11.06 -11.84
C ILE A 418 1.76 10.58 -11.16
N PRO A 419 2.29 11.27 -10.12
CA PRO A 419 3.49 10.80 -9.43
C PRO A 419 3.27 9.49 -8.67
N LEU A 420 2.04 9.19 -8.23
CA LEU A 420 1.72 7.93 -7.58
C LEU A 420 1.86 6.73 -8.55
N ALA A 421 1.41 6.87 -9.79
CA ALA A 421 1.59 5.85 -10.84
C ALA A 421 3.08 5.54 -11.07
N ILE A 422 3.91 6.57 -11.08
CA ILE A 422 5.36 6.47 -11.27
C ILE A 422 5.99 5.77 -10.06
N THR A 423 5.59 6.15 -8.84
CA THR A 423 6.05 5.54 -7.59
C THR A 423 5.70 4.04 -7.51
N TYR A 424 4.55 3.62 -7.99
CA TYR A 424 4.13 2.22 -7.98
C TYR A 424 4.76 1.35 -9.07
N SER A 425 5.41 1.94 -10.09
CA SER A 425 5.94 1.14 -11.21
C SER A 425 7.44 1.28 -11.42
N VAL A 426 8.00 2.50 -11.41
CA VAL A 426 9.38 2.76 -11.80
C VAL A 426 10.42 2.19 -10.84
N PRO A 427 10.33 2.37 -9.51
CA PRO A 427 11.31 1.81 -8.57
C PRO A 427 11.43 0.28 -8.70
N TYR A 428 10.30 -0.42 -8.80
CA TYR A 428 10.26 -1.88 -8.96
C TYR A 428 10.94 -2.35 -10.25
N ALA A 429 10.70 -1.66 -11.36
CA ALA A 429 11.34 -1.97 -12.63
C ALA A 429 12.86 -1.68 -12.61
N LEU A 430 13.28 -0.60 -11.96
CA LEU A 430 14.69 -0.24 -11.84
C LEU A 430 15.45 -1.20 -10.93
N VAL A 431 14.90 -1.56 -9.76
CA VAL A 431 15.53 -2.53 -8.84
C VAL A 431 15.66 -3.89 -9.54
N SER A 432 14.57 -4.42 -10.11
CA SER A 432 14.60 -5.69 -10.84
C SER A 432 15.69 -5.72 -11.91
N SER A 433 15.82 -4.65 -12.70
CA SER A 433 16.80 -4.60 -13.78
C SER A 433 18.26 -4.46 -13.31
N ARG A 434 18.51 -3.94 -12.12
CA ARG A 434 19.86 -3.76 -11.56
C ARG A 434 20.33 -4.95 -10.76
N ILE A 435 19.42 -5.73 -10.18
CA ILE A 435 19.72 -6.88 -9.34
C ILE A 435 19.83 -8.18 -10.17
N GLU A 436 19.10 -8.28 -11.30
CA GLU A 436 19.16 -9.45 -12.16
C GLU A 436 20.60 -9.89 -12.54
N PRO A 437 21.53 -8.98 -12.92
CA PRO A 437 22.91 -9.37 -13.25
C PRO A 437 23.71 -9.94 -12.07
N LEU A 438 23.28 -9.69 -10.83
CA LEU A 438 23.96 -10.15 -9.61
C LEU A 438 23.58 -11.58 -9.24
N GLY A 439 22.63 -12.21 -9.94
CA GLY A 439 22.17 -13.57 -9.66
C GLY A 439 21.32 -13.71 -8.39
N LEU A 440 20.99 -12.59 -7.72
CA LEU A 440 20.15 -12.60 -6.54
C LEU A 440 18.68 -12.88 -6.89
N GLY A 441 17.96 -13.56 -6.00
CA GLY A 441 16.57 -13.89 -6.20
C GLY A 441 15.68 -12.65 -6.35
N GLN A 442 14.74 -12.67 -7.29
CA GLN A 442 13.83 -11.54 -7.52
C GLN A 442 12.88 -11.31 -6.34
N GLY A 443 12.50 -12.37 -5.61
CA GLY A 443 11.66 -12.27 -4.42
C GLY A 443 12.35 -11.52 -3.29
N LEU A 444 13.59 -11.86 -2.99
CA LEU A 444 14.39 -11.16 -1.99
C LEU A 444 14.60 -9.69 -2.39
N SER A 445 14.86 -9.44 -3.67
CA SER A 445 15.05 -8.10 -4.22
C SER A 445 13.81 -7.20 -4.04
N MET A 446 12.62 -7.76 -4.29
CA MET A 446 11.36 -7.05 -4.06
C MET A 446 11.12 -6.82 -2.57
N GLY A 447 11.51 -7.79 -1.71
CA GLY A 447 11.46 -7.63 -0.26
C GLY A 447 12.35 -6.50 0.25
N VAL A 448 13.59 -6.39 -0.28
CA VAL A 448 14.51 -5.28 0.07
C VAL A 448 13.95 -3.93 -0.37
N LEU A 449 13.37 -3.83 -1.57
CA LEU A 449 12.70 -2.60 -1.98
C LEU A 449 11.53 -2.25 -1.04
N ASN A 450 10.79 -3.26 -0.59
CA ASN A 450 9.71 -3.04 0.38
C ASN A 450 10.23 -2.52 1.72
N LEU A 451 11.42 -2.92 2.18
CA LEU A 451 12.02 -2.34 3.38
C LEU A 451 12.25 -0.83 3.23
N ALA A 452 12.70 -0.39 2.05
CA ALA A 452 12.86 1.04 1.76
C ALA A 452 11.51 1.80 1.71
N ILE A 453 10.39 1.10 1.55
CA ILE A 453 9.03 1.67 1.63
C ILE A 453 8.56 1.70 3.08
N VAL A 454 8.67 0.59 3.79
CA VAL A 454 8.04 0.36 5.09
C VAL A 454 8.81 1.00 6.25
N VAL A 455 10.14 0.98 6.22
CA VAL A 455 10.94 1.61 7.29
C VAL A 455 10.59 3.09 7.47
N PRO A 456 10.52 3.92 6.41
CA PRO A 456 10.02 5.28 6.54
C PRO A 456 8.59 5.39 7.10
N GLN A 457 7.70 4.49 6.70
CA GLN A 457 6.32 4.47 7.19
C GLN A 457 6.26 4.23 8.71
N VAL A 458 7.03 3.27 9.21
CA VAL A 458 7.15 3.00 10.67
C VAL A 458 7.74 4.21 11.40
N LEU A 459 8.82 4.80 10.88
CA LEU A 459 9.46 5.97 11.48
C LEU A 459 8.50 7.17 11.54
N VAL A 460 7.76 7.43 10.47
CA VAL A 460 6.76 8.50 10.42
C VAL A 460 5.62 8.22 11.40
N SER A 461 5.10 6.99 11.46
CA SER A 461 4.04 6.61 12.41
C SER A 461 4.48 6.80 13.86
N LEU A 462 5.68 6.32 14.21
CA LEU A 462 6.26 6.49 15.54
C LEU A 462 6.59 7.95 15.84
N GLY A 463 7.07 8.69 14.84
CA GLY A 463 7.30 10.12 14.92
C GLY A 463 6.02 10.87 15.25
N ILE A 464 4.94 10.67 14.51
CA ILE A 464 3.63 11.29 14.75
C ILE A 464 3.13 10.93 16.16
N TRP A 465 3.25 9.67 16.58
CA TRP A 465 2.85 9.22 17.93
C TRP A 465 3.67 9.89 19.05
N SER A 466 4.99 9.97 18.90
CA SER A 466 5.87 10.59 19.91
C SER A 466 5.74 12.12 19.96
N MET A 467 5.40 12.73 18.84
CA MET A 467 5.26 14.19 18.67
C MET A 467 4.03 14.75 19.33
N GLY A 468 2.98 13.99 19.44
CA GLY A 468 1.81 14.41 20.16
C GLY A 468 2.00 14.47 21.67
N SER A 469 3.01 13.81 22.18
CA SER A 469 3.33 13.84 23.61
C SER A 469 4.27 14.99 23.99
N THR A 470 4.85 15.74 23.06
CA THR A 470 5.83 16.80 23.35
C THR A 470 5.45 18.16 22.79
N VAL A 471 5.35 19.14 23.69
CA VAL A 471 5.18 20.61 23.43
C VAL A 471 6.23 21.15 22.45
N TRP A 472 7.32 20.45 22.23
CA TRP A 472 8.42 20.83 21.33
C TRP A 472 8.01 20.84 19.85
N TRP A 473 7.15 19.93 19.44
CA TRP A 473 6.62 19.88 18.07
C TRP A 473 5.61 20.99 17.77
N ARG A 474 4.80 21.39 18.73
CA ARG A 474 3.95 22.59 18.59
C ARG A 474 4.78 23.82 18.21
N LYS A 475 6.01 23.95 18.73
CA LYS A 475 6.94 25.03 18.38
C LYS A 475 7.60 24.82 17.03
N LEU A 476 8.01 23.60 16.66
CA LEU A 476 8.73 23.35 15.40
C LEU A 476 7.79 23.42 14.19
N THR A 477 6.58 22.89 14.27
CA THR A 477 5.56 23.00 13.21
C THR A 477 5.03 24.44 13.10
N SER A 478 4.90 25.17 14.19
CA SER A 478 4.55 26.59 14.15
C SER A 478 5.66 27.47 13.58
N HIS A 479 6.94 27.10 13.75
CA HIS A 479 8.08 27.83 13.19
C HIS A 479 8.44 27.42 11.75
N SER A 480 8.23 26.15 11.37
CA SER A 480 8.53 25.66 10.01
C SER A 480 7.41 25.92 9.01
N CYS A 481 6.17 26.05 9.49
CA CYS A 481 4.99 26.38 8.68
C CYS A 481 4.46 27.78 8.95
N GLY A 482 5.26 28.70 9.48
CA GLY A 482 4.92 30.10 9.68
C GLY A 482 3.48 30.31 10.18
N SER A 483 3.24 30.23 11.50
CA SER A 483 1.99 30.65 12.17
C SER A 483 0.67 30.19 11.53
N PHE A 484 0.58 28.94 11.08
CA PHE A 484 -0.67 28.39 10.56
C PHE A 484 -1.56 27.87 11.71
N GLY A 485 -2.71 28.51 11.93
CA GLY A 485 -3.70 28.12 12.95
C GLY A 485 -4.29 26.71 12.77
N SER A 486 -4.15 26.10 11.57
CA SER A 486 -4.58 24.72 11.29
C SER A 486 -3.78 23.66 12.05
N THR A 487 -2.53 23.93 12.43
CA THR A 487 -1.69 23.01 13.18
C THR A 487 -2.24 22.71 14.59
N TYR A 488 -2.98 23.65 15.17
CA TYR A 488 -3.64 23.45 16.47
C TYR A 488 -4.78 22.42 16.38
N ARG A 489 -5.54 22.40 15.29
CA ARG A 489 -6.62 21.43 15.08
C ARG A 489 -6.10 20.00 14.81
N TRP A 490 -4.97 19.87 14.12
CA TRP A 490 -4.38 18.57 13.84
C TRP A 490 -3.89 17.84 15.10
N THR A 491 -3.36 18.61 16.08
CA THR A 491 -2.84 18.02 17.32
C THR A 491 -3.94 17.66 18.31
N ASP A 492 -5.03 18.40 18.36
CA ASP A 492 -6.12 18.18 19.33
C ASP A 492 -6.94 16.91 19.03
N CYS A 493 -6.97 16.47 17.78
CA CYS A 493 -7.69 15.25 17.40
C CYS A 493 -6.91 13.96 17.53
N TYR A 494 -5.56 14.02 17.52
CA TYR A 494 -4.74 12.82 17.70
C TYR A 494 -4.47 12.49 19.17
N PHE A 495 -4.59 13.49 20.05
CA PHE A 495 -4.25 13.40 21.46
C PHE A 495 -5.41 13.86 22.32
N GLY A 496 -6.54 13.15 22.18
CA GLY A 496 -7.75 13.40 22.94
C GLY A 496 -7.46 13.95 24.33
N ASP A 497 -7.97 15.13 24.55
CA ASP A 497 -7.82 15.95 25.72
C ASP A 497 -8.12 15.18 27.02
N SER A 498 -7.08 14.63 27.62
CA SER A 498 -7.15 14.14 29.00
C SER A 498 -7.05 15.27 30.03
N SER A 499 -6.97 16.54 29.60
CA SER A 499 -6.74 17.69 30.48
C SER A 499 -7.98 18.58 30.75
N ILE A 500 -9.11 18.38 30.05
CA ILE A 500 -10.33 19.19 30.28
C ILE A 500 -11.16 18.69 31.46
N HIS A 501 -11.02 17.43 31.92
CA HIS A 501 -11.79 16.93 33.06
C HIS A 501 -11.24 17.26 34.47
N SER A 502 -10.17 18.01 34.61
CA SER A 502 -9.64 18.37 35.93
C SER A 502 -9.94 19.81 36.38
N SER A 503 -10.54 20.67 35.56
CA SER A 503 -10.78 22.09 35.88
C SER A 503 -12.23 22.43 36.23
N GLU A 504 -13.20 21.60 35.94
CA GLU A 504 -14.62 21.86 36.32
C GLU A 504 -15.05 21.28 37.68
N ALA A 505 -14.18 20.59 38.42
CA ALA A 505 -14.49 20.07 39.75
C ALA A 505 -14.20 21.05 40.91
N LYS A 506 -13.84 22.32 40.65
CA LYS A 506 -13.66 23.35 41.67
C LYS A 506 -14.41 24.62 41.31
N GLY A 507 -15.70 24.63 41.57
CA GLY A 507 -16.44 25.90 41.50
C GLY A 507 -17.94 25.78 41.32
N SER A 508 -18.65 25.10 42.21
CA SER A 508 -20.04 25.50 42.55
C SER A 508 -20.47 24.89 43.89
N SER A 509 -20.00 25.52 44.96
CA SER A 509 -20.77 25.53 46.20
C SER A 509 -21.89 26.51 46.02
N MET A 510 -23.06 26.07 45.55
CA MET A 510 -24.25 26.92 45.55
C MET A 510 -25.18 26.45 46.66
N SER A 511 -25.29 27.35 47.65
CA SER A 511 -26.18 27.36 48.79
C SER A 511 -27.63 27.05 48.39
N LEU A 512 -28.23 26.07 49.04
CA LEU A 512 -29.69 25.85 49.10
C LEU A 512 -30.35 26.93 49.98
N PRO A 513 -31.48 27.53 49.58
CA PRO A 513 -32.31 28.28 50.49
C PRO A 513 -33.24 27.31 51.27
N PRO A 514 -33.54 27.63 52.55
CA PRO A 514 -34.46 26.82 53.35
C PRO A 514 -35.88 27.35 53.15
N SER A 515 -36.82 26.47 52.82
CA SER A 515 -38.22 26.53 53.20
C SER A 515 -39.05 25.64 52.26
N LEU A 516 -39.65 24.59 52.84
CA LEU A 516 -41.07 24.32 52.85
C LEU A 516 -41.30 22.89 53.38
N PHE A 517 -41.40 22.81 54.68
CA PHE A 517 -42.30 21.90 55.32
C PHE A 517 -43.71 22.58 55.30
N ASN A 518 -44.61 22.00 54.60
CA ASN A 518 -45.99 21.68 55.04
C ASN A 518 -46.62 20.78 54.00
#